data_3c683b94570a40ac4b79935f553a90d6
#
_entry.id   3c683b94570a40ac4b79935f553a90d6
#
_cell.length_a   1.000
_cell.length_b   1.000
_cell.length_c   1.000
_cell.angle_alpha   90.00
_cell.angle_beta   90.00
_cell.angle_gamma   90.00
#
_symmetry.space_group_name_H-M   'P 1'
#
loop_
_entity.id
_entity.type
_entity.pdbx_description
1 polymer ?
#
loop_
_entity_poly.entity_id
_entity_poly.type
_entity_poly.pdbx_seq_one_letter_code
_entity_poly.pdbx_strand_id
1 'polypeptide(L)'
;MAAMTELEKGPTGRRRGRGARERILSASQHLFREQGINQTGMDQLCAAAQVSKRTAYQHFAGKDELIAEYLQQVDPTVMSSIFDSQELTAREKLLAVFDMPPTNPMCPYISAAVELHDPDHPAALYAKEYKETVTAKLANAAREAGAANPEELGEQLALLLDGAAARTRVVNSNAFPTAGTIAVMLIDSAIAAGPSNDNHRETVSR
;
A
#
# COMPACT_ATOMS: atom_id res chain seq x y z
N MET A 1 -59.16 -0.26 34.50
CA MET A 1 -58.49 0.95 34.04
C MET A 1 -57.09 0.55 33.67
N ALA A 2 -56.81 0.41 32.37
CA ALA A 2 -55.56 -0.04 31.84
C ALA A 2 -54.75 1.18 31.36
N ALA A 3 -53.55 1.35 31.90
CA ALA A 3 -52.61 2.35 31.46
C ALA A 3 -51.81 1.80 30.28
N MET A 4 -51.97 2.39 29.11
CA MET A 4 -51.15 2.14 27.91
C MET A 4 -49.82 2.86 28.07
N THR A 5 -48.75 2.09 28.08
CA THR A 5 -47.36 2.62 28.08
C THR A 5 -46.96 2.90 26.64
N GLU A 6 -46.70 4.17 26.32
CA GLU A 6 -46.12 4.60 25.05
C GLU A 6 -44.70 4.07 24.93
N LEU A 7 -44.42 3.35 23.84
CA LEU A 7 -43.07 2.99 23.43
C LEU A 7 -42.42 4.20 22.74
N GLU A 8 -41.44 4.81 23.40
CA GLU A 8 -40.56 5.82 22.82
C GLU A 8 -39.74 5.22 21.67
N LYS A 9 -39.99 5.74 20.47
CA LYS A 9 -39.13 5.50 19.31
C LYS A 9 -37.83 6.29 19.45
N GLY A 10 -36.77 5.61 19.88
CA GLY A 10 -35.42 6.18 19.91
C GLY A 10 -34.85 6.46 18.51
N PRO A 11 -33.86 7.33 18.37
CA PRO A 11 -33.35 7.86 17.11
C PRO A 11 -32.53 6.81 16.33
N THR A 12 -33.15 6.03 15.47
CA THR A 12 -32.52 4.96 14.67
C THR A 12 -31.81 5.43 13.40
N GLY A 13 -31.84 6.74 13.07
CA GLY A 13 -31.33 7.26 11.79
C GLY A 13 -29.80 7.48 11.72
N ARG A 14 -29.15 7.81 12.83
CA ARG A 14 -27.76 8.27 12.85
C ARG A 14 -26.71 7.15 12.92
N ARG A 15 -27.08 5.94 13.35
CA ARG A 15 -26.20 4.76 13.39
C ARG A 15 -26.10 4.03 12.04
N ARG A 16 -27.15 4.09 11.19
CA ARG A 16 -27.17 3.42 9.87
C ARG A 16 -26.22 4.06 8.85
N GLY A 17 -25.97 5.37 8.89
CA GLY A 17 -25.12 6.07 7.92
C GLY A 17 -23.63 5.79 8.10
N ARG A 18 -23.11 5.82 9.33
CA ARG A 18 -21.69 5.57 9.62
C ARG A 18 -21.25 4.16 9.24
N GLY A 19 -22.06 3.16 9.55
CA GLY A 19 -21.76 1.77 9.16
C GLY A 19 -21.90 1.48 7.66
N ALA A 20 -22.60 2.31 6.88
CA ALA A 20 -22.76 2.11 5.44
C ALA A 20 -21.46 2.40 4.68
N ARG A 21 -20.79 3.50 5.00
CA ARG A 21 -19.50 3.85 4.38
C ARG A 21 -18.43 2.76 4.62
N GLU A 22 -18.31 2.32 5.85
CA GLU A 22 -17.36 1.25 6.23
C GLU A 22 -17.67 -0.07 5.51
N ARG A 23 -18.97 -0.45 5.38
CA ARG A 23 -19.34 -1.65 4.63
C ARG A 23 -19.03 -1.55 3.15
N ILE A 24 -19.21 -0.37 2.53
CA ILE A 24 -18.85 -0.15 1.12
C ILE A 24 -17.35 -0.30 0.94
N LEU A 25 -16.54 0.31 1.80
CA LEU A 25 -15.08 0.19 1.76
C LEU A 25 -14.60 -1.24 2.00
N SER A 26 -15.20 -1.96 2.96
CA SER A 26 -14.89 -3.37 3.19
C SER A 26 -15.27 -4.24 1.97
N ALA A 27 -16.43 -3.98 1.36
CA ALA A 27 -16.84 -4.67 0.13
C ALA A 27 -15.90 -4.36 -1.04
N SER A 28 -15.43 -3.11 -1.17
CA SER A 28 -14.46 -2.73 -2.20
C SER A 28 -13.11 -3.40 -1.99
N GLN A 29 -12.61 -3.47 -0.77
CA GLN A 29 -11.39 -4.20 -0.45
C GLN A 29 -11.48 -5.66 -0.88
N HIS A 30 -12.58 -6.33 -0.59
CA HIS A 30 -12.78 -7.72 -0.96
C HIS A 30 -12.87 -7.89 -2.49
N LEU A 31 -13.78 -7.16 -3.14
CA LEU A 31 -14.05 -7.34 -4.56
C LEU A 31 -12.89 -6.88 -5.46
N PHE A 32 -12.23 -5.76 -5.13
CA PHE A 32 -11.07 -5.30 -5.90
C PHE A 32 -9.89 -6.28 -5.80
N ARG A 33 -9.74 -6.96 -4.67
CA ARG A 33 -8.69 -7.99 -4.50
C ARG A 33 -8.99 -9.27 -5.24
N GLU A 34 -10.25 -9.72 -5.24
CA GLU A 34 -10.64 -11.01 -5.82
C GLU A 34 -10.76 -10.95 -7.35
N GLN A 35 -11.38 -9.92 -7.88
CA GLN A 35 -11.72 -9.84 -9.30
C GLN A 35 -11.13 -8.63 -10.03
N GLY A 36 -10.49 -7.71 -9.33
CA GLY A 36 -9.90 -6.49 -9.90
C GLY A 36 -10.84 -5.29 -9.86
N ILE A 37 -10.25 -4.12 -10.07
CA ILE A 37 -10.96 -2.83 -10.02
C ILE A 37 -11.92 -2.73 -11.21
N ASN A 38 -11.45 -3.03 -12.44
CA ASN A 38 -12.25 -2.85 -13.65
C ASN A 38 -13.45 -3.80 -13.72
N GLN A 39 -13.31 -5.02 -13.21
CA GLN A 39 -14.39 -6.02 -13.20
C GLN A 39 -15.44 -5.76 -12.10
N THR A 40 -15.15 -4.87 -11.17
CA THR A 40 -16.05 -4.56 -10.05
C THR A 40 -16.94 -3.36 -10.38
N GLY A 41 -18.24 -3.57 -10.48
CA GLY A 41 -19.23 -2.52 -10.70
C GLY A 41 -19.85 -1.99 -9.40
N MET A 42 -20.38 -0.75 -9.44
CA MET A 42 -21.07 -0.16 -8.28
C MET A 42 -22.25 -0.99 -7.81
N ASP A 43 -22.92 -1.73 -8.69
CA ASP A 43 -24.04 -2.61 -8.33
C ASP A 43 -23.60 -3.79 -7.47
N GLN A 44 -22.49 -4.41 -7.81
CA GLN A 44 -21.88 -5.47 -7.01
C GLN A 44 -21.42 -4.95 -5.65
N LEU A 45 -20.81 -3.77 -5.61
CA LEU A 45 -20.37 -3.12 -4.38
C LEU A 45 -21.56 -2.83 -3.45
N CYS A 46 -22.65 -2.28 -4.00
CA CYS A 46 -23.86 -2.02 -3.25
C CYS A 46 -24.50 -3.32 -2.70
N ALA A 47 -24.54 -4.37 -3.50
CA ALA A 47 -25.08 -5.67 -3.11
C ALA A 47 -24.23 -6.30 -1.98
N ALA A 48 -22.90 -6.33 -2.15
CA ALA A 48 -21.97 -6.87 -1.16
C ALA A 48 -22.00 -6.09 0.16
N ALA A 49 -22.08 -4.76 0.08
CA ALA A 49 -22.17 -3.88 1.24
C ALA A 49 -23.57 -3.86 1.90
N GLN A 50 -24.58 -4.47 1.26
CA GLN A 50 -25.98 -4.42 1.67
C GLN A 50 -26.49 -2.98 1.84
N VAL A 51 -26.22 -2.15 0.85
CA VAL A 51 -26.68 -0.75 0.79
C VAL A 51 -27.42 -0.47 -0.52
N SER A 52 -28.30 0.54 -0.52
CA SER A 52 -28.88 1.03 -1.76
C SER A 52 -27.88 1.84 -2.58
N LYS A 53 -28.02 1.89 -3.92
CA LYS A 53 -27.25 2.79 -4.78
C LYS A 53 -27.30 4.24 -4.27
N ARG A 54 -28.51 4.72 -3.88
CA ARG A 54 -28.68 6.06 -3.31
C ARG A 54 -27.79 6.27 -2.08
N THR A 55 -27.71 5.27 -1.21
CA THR A 55 -26.86 5.35 -0.02
C THR A 55 -25.37 5.36 -0.41
N ALA A 56 -24.95 4.56 -1.39
CA ALA A 56 -23.57 4.55 -1.85
C ALA A 56 -23.17 5.90 -2.43
N TYR A 57 -23.98 6.49 -3.30
CA TYR A 57 -23.73 7.81 -3.89
C TYR A 57 -23.87 8.99 -2.91
N GLN A 58 -24.42 8.79 -1.71
CA GLN A 58 -24.35 9.77 -0.62
C GLN A 58 -23.00 9.79 0.09
N HIS A 59 -22.22 8.72 -0.03
CA HIS A 59 -20.90 8.58 0.62
C HIS A 59 -19.73 8.73 -0.34
N PHE A 60 -19.91 8.39 -1.61
CA PHE A 60 -18.90 8.43 -2.67
C PHE A 60 -19.54 8.98 -3.94
N ALA A 61 -18.94 10.02 -4.53
CA ALA A 61 -19.45 10.62 -5.77
C ALA A 61 -19.43 9.63 -6.95
N GLY A 62 -18.56 8.61 -6.88
CA GLY A 62 -18.45 7.58 -7.89
C GLY A 62 -17.48 6.48 -7.50
N LYS A 63 -17.21 5.58 -8.46
CA LYS A 63 -16.26 4.49 -8.30
C LYS A 63 -14.84 5.00 -8.12
N ASP A 64 -14.48 6.09 -8.79
CA ASP A 64 -13.12 6.65 -8.78
C ASP A 64 -12.75 7.17 -7.38
N GLU A 65 -13.67 7.89 -6.72
CA GLU A 65 -13.48 8.31 -5.34
C GLU A 65 -13.36 7.10 -4.40
N LEU A 66 -14.20 6.08 -4.61
CA LEU A 66 -14.14 4.85 -3.82
C LEU A 66 -12.80 4.12 -4.00
N ILE A 67 -12.24 4.09 -5.22
CA ILE A 67 -10.92 3.48 -5.48
C ILE A 67 -9.82 4.27 -4.76
N ALA A 68 -9.85 5.62 -4.84
CA ALA A 68 -8.87 6.45 -4.16
C ALA A 68 -8.90 6.23 -2.65
N GLU A 69 -10.09 6.21 -2.04
CA GLU A 69 -10.23 5.94 -0.61
C GLU A 69 -9.86 4.51 -0.22
N TYR A 70 -10.17 3.53 -1.07
CA TYR A 70 -9.71 2.15 -0.87
C TYR A 70 -8.20 2.09 -0.76
N LEU A 71 -7.47 2.73 -1.67
CA LEU A 71 -6.01 2.75 -1.63
C LEU A 71 -5.45 3.45 -0.39
N GLN A 72 -6.10 4.51 0.08
CA GLN A 72 -5.72 5.19 1.32
C GLN A 72 -5.89 4.32 2.57
N GLN A 73 -6.82 3.36 2.53
CA GLN A 73 -7.08 2.43 3.63
C GLN A 73 -6.32 1.11 3.51
N VAL A 74 -5.77 0.79 2.34
CA VAL A 74 -4.84 -0.33 2.19
C VAL A 74 -3.56 0.04 2.91
N ASP A 75 -3.50 -0.40 4.06
CA ASP A 75 -2.66 -0.23 5.22
C ASP A 75 -1.25 0.36 4.96
N PRO A 76 -1.10 1.69 5.13
CA PRO A 76 0.22 2.28 5.24
C PRO A 76 0.93 1.90 6.56
N THR A 77 0.22 1.27 7.52
CA THR A 77 0.75 0.99 8.87
C THR A 77 1.83 -0.09 8.82
N VAL A 78 1.77 -1.04 7.88
CA VAL A 78 2.81 -2.08 7.78
C VAL A 78 4.16 -1.45 7.46
N MET A 79 4.23 -0.58 6.45
CA MET A 79 5.48 0.13 6.15
C MET A 79 5.91 1.04 7.29
N SER A 80 4.98 1.74 7.92
CA SER A 80 5.27 2.58 9.08
C SER A 80 5.74 1.75 10.28
N SER A 81 5.14 0.58 10.56
CA SER A 81 5.58 -0.29 11.66
C SER A 81 7.02 -0.78 11.49
N ILE A 82 7.49 -0.94 10.26
CA ILE A 82 8.87 -1.32 9.98
C ILE A 82 9.80 -0.11 10.10
N PHE A 83 9.53 0.95 9.33
CA PHE A 83 10.47 2.07 9.20
C PHE A 83 10.50 2.98 10.43
N ASP A 84 9.40 3.09 11.17
CA ASP A 84 9.31 3.90 12.40
C ASP A 84 9.69 3.10 13.66
N SER A 85 10.01 1.79 13.52
CA SER A 85 10.45 0.94 14.62
C SER A 85 11.76 1.45 15.22
N GLN A 86 11.81 1.51 16.55
CA GLN A 86 13.03 1.82 17.31
C GLN A 86 13.79 0.53 17.72
N GLU A 87 13.17 -0.64 17.49
CA GLU A 87 13.75 -1.93 17.85
C GLU A 87 14.61 -2.53 16.72
N LEU A 88 14.33 -2.12 15.46
CA LEU A 88 15.04 -2.61 14.29
C LEU A 88 16.20 -1.68 13.92
N THR A 89 17.36 -2.28 13.65
CA THR A 89 18.46 -1.59 12.98
C THR A 89 18.08 -1.19 11.56
N ALA A 90 18.78 -0.22 10.99
CA ALA A 90 18.52 0.23 9.62
C ALA A 90 18.59 -0.94 8.60
N ARG A 91 19.57 -1.86 8.76
CA ARG A 91 19.69 -3.06 7.92
C ARG A 91 18.49 -4.00 8.11
N GLU A 92 18.04 -4.21 9.33
CA GLU A 92 16.87 -5.06 9.61
C GLU A 92 15.60 -4.45 9.04
N LYS A 93 15.42 -3.13 9.06
CA LYS A 93 14.30 -2.44 8.39
C LYS A 93 14.26 -2.74 6.89
N LEU A 94 15.42 -2.70 6.21
CA LEU A 94 15.53 -3.01 4.79
C LEU A 94 15.15 -4.47 4.46
N LEU A 95 15.41 -5.40 5.36
CA LEU A 95 15.09 -6.81 5.17
C LEU A 95 13.63 -7.13 5.54
N ALA A 96 13.11 -6.48 6.57
CA ALA A 96 11.76 -6.74 7.10
C ALA A 96 10.65 -6.56 6.05
N VAL A 97 10.86 -5.70 5.03
CA VAL A 97 9.89 -5.52 3.94
C VAL A 97 9.72 -6.77 3.08
N PHE A 98 10.69 -7.68 3.08
CA PHE A 98 10.65 -8.95 2.37
C PHE A 98 10.17 -10.12 3.23
N ASP A 99 10.15 -9.96 4.55
CA ASP A 99 9.65 -10.96 5.49
C ASP A 99 8.14 -10.87 5.73
N MET A 100 7.50 -9.85 5.16
CA MET A 100 6.05 -9.69 5.30
C MET A 100 5.33 -10.85 4.61
N PRO A 101 4.38 -11.52 5.30
CA PRO A 101 3.53 -12.48 4.63
C PRO A 101 2.75 -11.76 3.54
N PRO A 102 2.65 -12.31 2.32
CA PRO A 102 1.86 -11.73 1.27
C PRO A 102 0.37 -11.79 1.67
N THR A 103 -0.10 -10.74 2.32
CA THR A 103 -1.52 -10.60 2.73
C THR A 103 -2.44 -10.41 1.54
N ASN A 104 -1.85 -10.08 0.39
CA ASN A 104 -2.53 -9.92 -0.88
C ASN A 104 -1.65 -10.44 -2.02
N PRO A 105 -2.18 -11.27 -2.93
CA PRO A 105 -1.43 -11.81 -4.07
C PRO A 105 -0.98 -10.76 -5.09
N MET A 106 -1.50 -9.53 -5.03
CA MET A 106 -1.09 -8.39 -5.85
C MET A 106 -1.06 -7.12 -4.99
N CYS A 107 -0.03 -6.31 -5.17
CA CYS A 107 0.02 -4.99 -4.56
C CYS A 107 -1.14 -4.12 -5.08
N PRO A 108 -2.03 -3.60 -4.23
CA PRO A 108 -3.20 -2.82 -4.66
C PRO A 108 -2.83 -1.58 -5.47
N TYR A 109 -1.70 -0.97 -5.17
CA TYR A 109 -1.21 0.21 -5.88
C TYR A 109 -0.74 -0.14 -7.31
N ILE A 110 -0.07 -1.29 -7.49
CA ILE A 110 0.29 -1.79 -8.82
C ILE A 110 -0.98 -2.13 -9.60
N SER A 111 -1.94 -2.84 -8.98
CA SER A 111 -3.21 -3.17 -9.62
C SER A 111 -3.94 -1.92 -10.09
N ALA A 112 -4.05 -0.90 -9.24
CA ALA A 112 -4.71 0.35 -9.60
C ALA A 112 -4.02 1.05 -10.77
N ALA A 113 -2.69 1.18 -10.73
CA ALA A 113 -1.94 1.83 -11.80
C ALA A 113 -2.04 1.10 -13.14
N VAL A 114 -2.08 -0.25 -13.13
CA VAL A 114 -2.18 -1.07 -14.35
C VAL A 114 -3.60 -1.09 -14.89
N GLU A 115 -4.63 -1.16 -14.04
CA GLU A 115 -6.01 -1.30 -14.46
C GLU A 115 -6.66 0.01 -14.90
N LEU A 116 -6.29 1.15 -14.31
CA LEU A 116 -6.95 2.43 -14.59
C LEU A 116 -6.55 3.07 -15.91
N HIS A 117 -5.40 2.73 -16.49
CA HIS A 117 -4.89 3.21 -17.79
C HIS A 117 -4.83 4.75 -17.96
N ASP A 118 -5.15 5.50 -16.95
CA ASP A 118 -5.12 6.96 -16.92
C ASP A 118 -4.11 7.41 -15.85
N PRO A 119 -2.96 7.97 -16.25
CA PRO A 119 -1.92 8.40 -15.32
C PRO A 119 -2.35 9.58 -14.44
N ASP A 120 -3.36 10.35 -14.88
CA ASP A 120 -3.89 11.51 -14.15
C ASP A 120 -5.06 11.13 -13.23
N HIS A 121 -5.49 9.87 -13.24
CA HIS A 121 -6.53 9.39 -12.36
C HIS A 121 -6.09 9.54 -10.88
N PRO A 122 -6.93 10.08 -9.98
CA PRO A 122 -6.56 10.33 -8.57
C PRO A 122 -5.96 9.11 -7.86
N ALA A 123 -6.48 7.91 -8.14
CA ALA A 123 -5.96 6.68 -7.56
C ALA A 123 -4.60 6.26 -8.15
N ALA A 124 -4.33 6.56 -9.44
CA ALA A 124 -3.03 6.31 -10.05
C ALA A 124 -1.97 7.28 -9.49
N LEU A 125 -2.32 8.55 -9.34
CA LEU A 125 -1.45 9.55 -8.69
C LEU A 125 -1.14 9.17 -7.25
N TYR A 126 -2.13 8.71 -6.49
CA TYR A 126 -1.93 8.23 -5.13
C TYR A 126 -1.03 6.98 -5.08
N ALA A 127 -1.23 6.04 -6.00
CA ALA A 127 -0.38 4.86 -6.10
C ALA A 127 1.08 5.22 -6.39
N LYS A 128 1.31 6.20 -7.29
CA LYS A 128 2.64 6.74 -7.59
C LYS A 128 3.28 7.36 -6.36
N GLU A 129 2.60 8.29 -5.69
CA GLU A 129 3.08 8.97 -4.48
C GLU A 129 3.44 7.96 -3.37
N TYR A 130 2.60 6.94 -3.17
CA TYR A 130 2.89 5.88 -2.22
C TYR A 130 4.17 5.12 -2.58
N LYS A 131 4.37 4.75 -3.85
CA LYS A 131 5.57 4.04 -4.31
C LYS A 131 6.83 4.88 -4.15
N GLU A 132 6.78 6.15 -4.50
CA GLU A 132 7.87 7.09 -4.30
C GLU A 132 8.21 7.24 -2.80
N THR A 133 7.20 7.28 -1.94
CA THR A 133 7.37 7.32 -0.48
C THR A 133 8.05 6.05 0.05
N VAL A 134 7.67 4.87 -0.42
CA VAL A 134 8.31 3.61 -0.03
C VAL A 134 9.78 3.59 -0.47
N THR A 135 10.08 3.98 -1.72
CA THR A 135 11.44 4.09 -2.23
C THR A 135 12.28 5.06 -1.38
N ALA A 136 11.73 6.22 -1.04
CA ALA A 136 12.42 7.19 -0.19
C ALA A 136 12.70 6.65 1.23
N LYS A 137 11.78 5.90 1.82
CA LYS A 137 11.98 5.23 3.12
C LYS A 137 13.08 4.18 3.04
N LEU A 138 13.14 3.39 1.96
CA LEU A 138 14.20 2.42 1.70
C LEU A 138 15.56 3.13 1.55
N ALA A 139 15.63 4.21 0.76
CA ALA A 139 16.86 4.99 0.59
C ALA A 139 17.34 5.61 1.92
N ASN A 140 16.43 6.12 2.75
CA ASN A 140 16.77 6.65 4.07
C ASN A 140 17.34 5.55 4.99
N ALA A 141 16.69 4.39 5.06
CA ALA A 141 17.22 3.26 5.84
C ALA A 141 18.55 2.75 5.28
N ALA A 142 18.74 2.75 3.95
CA ALA A 142 20.01 2.42 3.32
C ALA A 142 21.13 3.39 3.72
N ARG A 143 20.84 4.69 3.78
CA ARG A 143 21.77 5.73 4.25
C ARG A 143 22.13 5.54 5.71
N GLU A 144 21.14 5.28 6.56
CA GLU A 144 21.38 4.99 7.98
C GLU A 144 22.19 3.71 8.19
N ALA A 145 22.05 2.72 7.31
CA ALA A 145 22.86 1.49 7.31
C ALA A 145 24.28 1.67 6.77
N GLY A 146 24.64 2.86 6.23
CA GLY A 146 25.95 3.16 5.70
C GLY A 146 26.20 2.68 4.27
N ALA A 147 25.18 2.52 3.46
CA ALA A 147 25.31 2.15 2.05
C ALA A 147 26.04 3.24 1.24
N ALA A 148 26.89 2.84 0.29
CA ALA A 148 27.64 3.75 -0.58
C ALA A 148 26.73 4.65 -1.41
N ASN A 149 25.70 4.07 -2.03
CA ASN A 149 24.73 4.76 -2.89
C ASN A 149 23.32 4.44 -2.38
N PRO A 150 22.82 5.14 -1.34
CA PRO A 150 21.56 4.80 -0.69
C PRO A 150 20.34 4.99 -1.60
N GLU A 151 20.34 5.97 -2.50
CA GLU A 151 19.27 6.20 -3.46
C GLU A 151 19.16 5.03 -4.45
N GLU A 152 20.28 4.60 -5.02
CA GLU A 152 20.33 3.47 -5.93
C GLU A 152 19.89 2.16 -5.24
N LEU A 153 20.35 1.91 -4.02
CA LEU A 153 19.91 0.76 -3.25
C LEU A 153 18.41 0.81 -2.96
N GLY A 154 17.87 1.98 -2.62
CA GLY A 154 16.44 2.19 -2.41
C GLY A 154 15.61 1.81 -3.63
N GLU A 155 16.01 2.27 -4.81
CA GLU A 155 15.37 1.91 -6.10
C GLU A 155 15.48 0.42 -6.41
N GLN A 156 16.65 -0.18 -6.21
CA GLN A 156 16.86 -1.62 -6.43
C GLN A 156 15.95 -2.46 -5.53
N LEU A 157 15.84 -2.11 -4.26
CA LEU A 157 14.98 -2.81 -3.30
C LEU A 157 13.50 -2.59 -3.60
N ALA A 158 13.09 -1.39 -4.00
CA ALA A 158 11.71 -1.10 -4.41
C ALA A 158 11.32 -1.91 -5.64
N LEU A 159 12.18 -1.97 -6.68
CA LEU A 159 11.98 -2.79 -7.87
C LEU A 159 11.87 -4.28 -7.52
N LEU A 160 12.73 -4.77 -6.63
CA LEU A 160 12.74 -6.16 -6.18
C LEU A 160 11.45 -6.50 -5.41
N LEU A 161 10.97 -5.60 -4.56
CA LEU A 161 9.72 -5.74 -3.81
C LEU A 161 8.51 -5.82 -4.75
N ASP A 162 8.45 -4.92 -5.74
CA ASP A 162 7.38 -4.89 -6.73
C ASP A 162 7.41 -6.13 -7.64
N GLY A 163 8.61 -6.54 -8.04
CA GLY A 163 8.82 -7.77 -8.80
C GLY A 163 8.40 -9.03 -8.03
N ALA A 164 8.70 -9.10 -6.73
CA ALA A 164 8.27 -10.21 -5.87
C ALA A 164 6.75 -10.28 -5.74
N ALA A 165 6.08 -9.13 -5.57
CA ALA A 165 4.63 -9.05 -5.50
C ALA A 165 3.97 -9.51 -6.80
N ALA A 166 4.43 -8.97 -7.95
CA ALA A 166 3.91 -9.34 -9.26
C ALA A 166 4.16 -10.84 -9.58
N ARG A 167 5.38 -11.34 -9.32
CA ARG A 167 5.73 -12.74 -9.55
C ARG A 167 4.90 -13.68 -8.69
N THR A 168 4.69 -13.36 -7.42
CA THR A 168 3.83 -14.15 -6.52
C THR A 168 2.44 -14.36 -7.13
N ARG A 169 1.87 -13.32 -7.72
CA ARG A 169 0.57 -13.39 -8.38
C ARG A 169 0.61 -14.26 -9.66
N VAL A 170 1.60 -14.05 -10.51
CA VAL A 170 1.69 -14.71 -11.83
C VAL A 170 1.95 -16.21 -11.69
N VAL A 171 2.86 -16.60 -10.79
CA VAL A 171 3.25 -18.01 -10.65
C VAL A 171 2.48 -18.73 -9.54
N ASN A 172 1.58 -18.05 -8.85
CA ASN A 172 0.82 -18.56 -7.71
C ASN A 172 1.70 -19.23 -6.65
N SER A 173 2.87 -18.64 -6.39
CA SER A 173 3.86 -19.15 -5.43
C SER A 173 4.60 -17.97 -4.79
N ASN A 174 4.83 -18.03 -3.48
CA ASN A 174 5.47 -16.93 -2.75
C ASN A 174 6.90 -16.67 -3.25
N ALA A 175 7.13 -15.53 -3.89
CA ALA A 175 8.44 -15.10 -4.41
C ALA A 175 9.25 -14.27 -3.39
N PHE A 176 8.67 -13.84 -2.28
CA PHE A 176 9.33 -12.99 -1.29
C PHE A 176 10.59 -13.64 -0.65
N PRO A 177 10.63 -14.95 -0.33
CA PRO A 177 11.86 -15.55 0.19
C PRO A 177 13.05 -15.45 -0.78
N THR A 178 12.79 -15.61 -2.09
CA THR A 178 13.83 -15.42 -3.11
C THR A 178 14.25 -13.96 -3.20
N ALA A 179 13.30 -13.04 -3.19
CA ALA A 179 13.58 -11.60 -3.19
C ALA A 179 14.39 -11.20 -1.93
N GLY A 180 14.04 -11.70 -0.75
CA GLY A 180 14.78 -11.47 0.49
C GLY A 180 16.23 -11.94 0.39
N THR A 181 16.48 -13.11 -0.22
CA THR A 181 17.86 -13.60 -0.46
C THR A 181 18.66 -12.64 -1.35
N ILE A 182 18.03 -12.12 -2.42
CA ILE A 182 18.68 -11.14 -3.30
C ILE A 182 18.89 -9.82 -2.57
N ALA A 183 17.90 -9.37 -1.78
CA ALA A 183 17.99 -8.15 -0.99
C ALA A 183 19.18 -8.19 -0.01
N VAL A 184 19.42 -9.32 0.68
CA VAL A 184 20.61 -9.50 1.54
C VAL A 184 21.89 -9.23 0.77
N MET A 185 22.03 -9.80 -0.43
CA MET A 185 23.23 -9.61 -1.26
C MET A 185 23.44 -8.15 -1.67
N LEU A 186 22.38 -7.46 -2.10
CA LEU A 186 22.42 -6.06 -2.49
C LEU A 186 22.79 -5.15 -1.30
N ILE A 187 22.13 -5.34 -0.16
CA ILE A 187 22.34 -4.56 1.05
C ILE A 187 23.77 -4.75 1.56
N ASP A 188 24.22 -5.99 1.71
CA ASP A 188 25.55 -6.27 2.25
C ASP A 188 26.67 -5.76 1.31
N SER A 189 26.47 -5.87 -0.01
CA SER A 189 27.42 -5.31 -0.98
C SER A 189 27.48 -3.78 -0.91
N ALA A 190 26.32 -3.12 -0.80
CA ALA A 190 26.26 -1.65 -0.74
C ALA A 190 26.85 -1.09 0.56
N ILE A 191 26.67 -1.78 1.69
CA ILE A 191 27.24 -1.40 2.98
C ILE A 191 28.75 -1.66 3.00
N ALA A 192 29.23 -2.80 2.45
CA ALA A 192 30.65 -3.13 2.38
C ALA A 192 31.44 -2.15 1.50
N ALA A 193 30.80 -1.55 0.49
CA ALA A 193 31.42 -0.50 -0.34
C ALA A 193 31.63 0.81 0.43
N GLY A 194 30.88 1.03 1.51
CA GLY A 194 30.93 2.24 2.35
C GLY A 194 30.45 3.51 1.61
N PRO A 195 30.33 4.64 2.28
CA PRO A 195 29.98 5.91 1.64
C PRO A 195 31.06 6.28 0.64
N SER A 196 30.66 6.59 -0.60
CA SER A 196 31.59 7.04 -1.65
C SER A 196 32.35 8.29 -1.18
N ASN A 197 33.66 8.17 -0.99
CA ASN A 197 34.51 9.28 -0.59
C ASN A 197 34.82 10.10 -1.85
N ASP A 198 33.84 10.85 -2.37
CA ASP A 198 33.95 11.69 -3.58
C ASP A 198 34.79 12.97 -3.33
N ASN A 199 35.67 12.95 -2.34
CA ASN A 199 36.51 14.11 -1.93
C ASN A 199 37.90 14.12 -2.56
N HIS A 200 38.11 13.48 -3.72
CA HIS A 200 39.45 13.49 -4.38
C HIS A 200 39.39 13.87 -5.86
N ARG A 201 38.72 14.98 -6.22
CA ARG A 201 38.89 15.61 -7.55
C ARG A 201 38.87 17.15 -7.53
N GLU A 202 39.43 17.77 -6.54
CA GLU A 202 39.79 19.19 -6.64
C GLU A 202 41.17 19.39 -5.97
N THR A 203 42.24 19.15 -6.66
CA THR A 203 43.54 19.83 -6.53
C THR A 203 44.56 19.15 -7.42
N VAL A 204 44.52 19.34 -8.74
CA VAL A 204 45.70 19.46 -9.58
C VAL A 204 45.32 20.34 -10.76
N SER A 205 45.43 21.64 -10.56
CA SER A 205 45.63 22.59 -11.64
C SER A 205 46.57 23.69 -11.13
N ARG A 206 47.83 23.49 -11.36
CA ARG A 206 48.83 24.56 -11.49
C ARG A 206 49.83 24.16 -12.54
#